data_aa1fb1e7c3b2d9ee663502dcb5c57e15
#
_entry.id   aa1fb1e7c3b2d9ee663502dcb5c57e15
#
_cell.length_a   1.000
_cell.length_b   1.000
_cell.length_c   1.000
_cell.angle_alpha   90.00
_cell.angle_beta   90.00
_cell.angle_gamma   90.00
#
_symmetry.space_group_name_H-M   'P 1'
#
loop_
_entity.id
_entity.type
_entity.pdbx_description
1 polymer ?
#
loop_
_entity_poly.entity_id
_entity_poly.type
_entity_poly.pdbx_seq_one_letter_code
_entity_poly.pdbx_strand_id
1 'polypeptide(L)'
;MPLIKIDLIEGRSDDQTRTLLDAVHCAVVEAFQVPEGDRYQIVNEHRPNRMVVEDTGLGIHRTDKIVVISVISRPRTDDAKVKFYQLLAHGLQEKCGIESRDVVVSVVTNTDADWSFGFGRAQFLTGEL
;
A
#
# COMPACT_ATOMS: atom_id res chain seq x y z
N MET A 1 10.34 0.35 5.75
CA MET A 1 10.13 1.72 5.95
C MET A 1 8.94 2.35 5.31
N PRO A 2 8.32 1.92 4.27
CA PRO A 2 6.95 2.38 4.10
C PRO A 2 6.03 1.63 5.06
N LEU A 3 5.14 2.38 5.70
CA LEU A 3 4.00 1.81 6.42
C LEU A 3 2.82 1.77 5.46
N ILE A 4 2.34 0.58 5.18
CA ILE A 4 1.27 0.36 4.23
C ILE A 4 -0.03 0.07 4.97
N LYS A 5 -1.07 0.83 4.69
CA LYS A 5 -2.42 0.57 5.16
C LYS A 5 -3.31 0.28 3.96
N ILE A 6 -4.07 -0.79 4.05
CA ILE A 6 -4.95 -1.24 2.97
C ILE A 6 -6.38 -1.26 3.50
N ASP A 7 -7.22 -0.43 2.92
CA ASP A 7 -8.65 -0.40 3.18
C ASP A 7 -9.37 -1.13 2.06
N LEU A 8 -10.24 -2.06 2.40
CA LEU A 8 -10.97 -2.87 1.44
C LEU A 8 -12.34 -3.29 2.01
N ILE A 9 -13.20 -3.78 1.13
CA ILE A 9 -14.50 -4.30 1.52
C ILE A 9 -14.32 -5.74 1.98
N GLU A 10 -14.97 -6.11 3.08
CA GLU A 10 -14.91 -7.46 3.65
C GLU A 10 -15.38 -8.53 2.66
N GLY A 11 -14.95 -9.77 2.87
CA GLY A 11 -15.39 -10.92 2.09
C GLY A 11 -14.27 -11.81 1.55
N ARG A 12 -13.02 -11.34 1.62
CA ARG A 12 -11.86 -12.16 1.22
C ARG A 12 -11.51 -13.14 2.34
N SER A 13 -11.07 -14.34 1.95
CA SER A 13 -10.50 -15.32 2.90
C SER A 13 -9.15 -14.84 3.42
N ASP A 14 -8.66 -15.48 4.49
CA ASP A 14 -7.33 -15.20 5.03
C ASP A 14 -6.25 -15.45 3.98
N ASP A 15 -6.37 -16.54 3.20
CA ASP A 15 -5.41 -16.85 2.14
C ASP A 15 -5.44 -15.82 1.02
N GLN A 16 -6.61 -15.37 0.60
CA GLN A 16 -6.75 -14.29 -0.39
C GLN A 16 -6.15 -12.99 0.10
N THR A 17 -6.37 -12.65 1.36
CA THR A 17 -5.81 -11.46 2.00
C THR A 17 -4.29 -11.56 2.07
N ARG A 18 -3.75 -12.72 2.41
CA ARG A 18 -2.29 -12.94 2.45
C ARG A 18 -1.67 -12.79 1.07
N THR A 19 -2.30 -13.31 0.03
CA THR A 19 -1.85 -13.16 -1.35
C THR A 19 -1.82 -11.69 -1.76
N LEU A 20 -2.84 -10.92 -1.37
CA LEU A 20 -2.90 -9.48 -1.62
C LEU A 20 -1.76 -8.76 -0.91
N LEU A 21 -1.53 -9.04 0.36
CA LEU A 21 -0.44 -8.44 1.14
C LEU A 21 0.93 -8.75 0.52
N ASP A 22 1.14 -9.97 0.08
CA ASP A 22 2.39 -10.39 -0.56
C ASP A 22 2.59 -9.66 -1.90
N ALA A 23 1.54 -9.51 -2.70
CA ALA A 23 1.60 -8.79 -3.97
C ALA A 23 1.94 -7.31 -3.76
N VAL A 24 1.34 -6.67 -2.77
CA VAL A 24 1.65 -5.28 -2.41
C VAL A 24 3.11 -5.16 -1.98
N HIS A 25 3.58 -6.09 -1.16
CA HIS A 25 4.97 -6.06 -0.67
C HIS A 25 5.99 -6.23 -1.80
N CYS A 26 5.73 -7.11 -2.75
CA CYS A 26 6.59 -7.25 -3.94
C CYS A 26 6.74 -5.94 -4.70
N ALA A 27 5.65 -5.21 -4.89
CA ALA A 27 5.68 -3.90 -5.55
C ALA A 27 6.48 -2.87 -4.76
N VAL A 28 6.34 -2.85 -3.44
CA VAL A 28 7.09 -1.97 -2.54
C VAL A 28 8.60 -2.23 -2.65
N VAL A 29 9.00 -3.48 -2.51
CA VAL A 29 10.42 -3.88 -2.56
C VAL A 29 11.05 -3.47 -3.89
N GLU A 30 10.38 -3.76 -4.99
CA GLU A 30 10.92 -3.47 -6.32
C GLU A 30 10.94 -1.98 -6.63
N ALA A 31 9.88 -1.25 -6.34
CA ALA A 31 9.79 0.17 -6.66
C ALA A 31 10.65 1.06 -5.76
N PHE A 32 10.67 0.76 -4.45
CA PHE A 32 11.32 1.60 -3.46
C PHE A 32 12.69 1.07 -3.00
N GLN A 33 13.12 -0.07 -3.51
CA GLN A 33 14.43 -0.66 -3.23
C GLN A 33 14.68 -0.81 -1.73
N VAL A 34 13.69 -1.28 -1.01
CA VAL A 34 13.79 -1.59 0.43
C VAL A 34 14.12 -3.06 0.63
N PRO A 35 14.74 -3.43 1.77
CA PRO A 35 14.95 -4.84 2.09
C PRO A 35 13.64 -5.63 2.17
N GLU A 36 13.66 -6.88 1.77
CA GLU A 36 12.47 -7.73 1.76
C GLU A 36 11.84 -7.90 3.14
N GLY A 37 12.65 -7.91 4.19
CA GLY A 37 12.17 -8.02 5.56
C GLY A 37 11.63 -6.72 6.16
N ASP A 38 11.79 -5.61 5.47
CA ASP A 38 11.28 -4.30 5.89
C ASP A 38 9.81 -4.17 5.50
N ARG A 39 8.94 -4.76 6.33
CA ARG A 39 7.54 -4.97 5.98
C ARG A 39 6.61 -4.53 7.11
N TYR A 40 5.81 -3.50 6.84
CA TYR A 40 4.79 -2.99 7.75
C TYR A 40 3.47 -2.86 6.98
N GLN A 41 2.52 -3.72 7.29
CA GLN A 41 1.24 -3.77 6.57
C GLN A 41 0.09 -3.93 7.56
N ILE A 42 -0.96 -3.13 7.38
CA ILE A 42 -2.19 -3.19 8.17
C ILE A 42 -3.35 -3.25 7.20
N VAL A 43 -4.25 -4.21 7.39
CA VAL A 43 -5.49 -4.34 6.61
C VAL A 43 -6.66 -3.92 7.47
N ASN A 44 -7.51 -3.06 6.92
CA ASN A 44 -8.79 -2.67 7.51
C ASN A 44 -9.92 -3.13 6.57
N GLU A 45 -10.75 -4.03 7.06
CA GLU A 45 -11.92 -4.51 6.33
C GLU A 45 -13.14 -3.68 6.70
N HIS A 46 -13.96 -3.33 5.69
CA HIS A 46 -15.13 -2.49 5.85
C HIS A 46 -16.38 -3.18 5.30
N ARG A 47 -17.51 -2.92 5.91
CA ARG A 47 -18.80 -3.24 5.30
C ARG A 47 -18.97 -2.41 4.03
N PRO A 48 -19.69 -2.89 3.00
CA PRO A 48 -19.83 -2.15 1.74
C PRO A 48 -20.35 -0.72 1.90
N ASN A 49 -21.23 -0.47 2.86
CA ASN A 49 -21.80 0.86 3.10
C ASN A 49 -20.89 1.77 3.97
N ARG A 50 -19.70 1.32 4.33
CA ARG A 50 -18.73 2.08 5.13
C ARG A 50 -17.50 2.48 4.33
N MET A 51 -17.45 2.14 3.06
CA MET A 51 -16.33 2.46 2.18
C MET A 51 -16.86 2.96 0.85
N VAL A 52 -16.86 4.27 0.67
CA VAL A 52 -17.35 4.92 -0.54
C VAL A 52 -16.16 5.45 -1.31
N VAL A 53 -15.88 4.85 -2.47
CA VAL A 53 -14.79 5.25 -3.36
C VAL A 53 -15.37 5.37 -4.76
N GLU A 54 -15.43 6.59 -5.23
CA GLU A 54 -16.01 6.91 -6.53
C GLU A 54 -14.93 7.43 -7.48
N ASP A 55 -15.17 8.54 -8.16
CA ASP A 55 -14.30 9.01 -9.22
C ASP A 55 -14.03 10.51 -9.10
N THR A 56 -12.85 10.92 -9.56
CA THR A 56 -12.43 12.32 -9.55
C THR A 56 -12.65 13.03 -10.90
N GLY A 57 -13.52 12.49 -11.74
CA GLY A 57 -13.77 13.03 -13.09
C GLY A 57 -12.98 12.34 -14.18
N LEU A 58 -12.46 11.14 -13.91
CA LEU A 58 -11.69 10.34 -14.88
C LEU A 58 -12.54 9.29 -15.61
N GLY A 59 -13.82 9.15 -15.25
CA GLY A 59 -14.71 8.16 -15.84
C GLY A 59 -14.44 6.74 -15.34
N ILE A 60 -13.90 6.57 -14.13
CA ILE A 60 -13.55 5.26 -13.59
C ILE A 60 -14.72 4.69 -12.80
N HIS A 61 -15.18 3.50 -13.20
CA HIS A 61 -16.20 2.77 -12.47
C HIS A 61 -15.57 1.75 -11.55
N ARG A 62 -15.89 1.85 -10.26
CA ARG A 62 -15.34 0.95 -9.22
C ARG A 62 -16.25 -0.25 -9.02
N THR A 63 -15.65 -1.36 -8.56
CA THR A 63 -16.41 -2.54 -8.14
C THR A 63 -16.25 -2.76 -6.62
N ASP A 64 -16.85 -3.81 -6.09
CA ASP A 64 -16.71 -4.20 -4.69
C ASP A 64 -15.32 -4.77 -4.36
N LYS A 65 -14.47 -4.97 -5.37
CA LYS A 65 -13.08 -5.38 -5.20
C LYS A 65 -12.12 -4.22 -4.98
N ILE A 66 -12.64 -3.00 -4.86
CA ILE A 66 -11.85 -1.79 -4.63
C ILE A 66 -10.90 -1.94 -3.45
N VAL A 67 -9.66 -1.51 -3.64
CA VAL A 67 -8.67 -1.39 -2.59
C VAL A 67 -8.09 0.02 -2.60
N VAL A 68 -7.98 0.61 -1.42
CA VAL A 68 -7.34 1.90 -1.22
C VAL A 68 -6.08 1.66 -0.40
N ILE A 69 -4.94 2.00 -0.97
CA ILE A 69 -3.63 1.75 -0.38
C ILE A 69 -3.02 3.08 0.02
N SER A 70 -2.83 3.24 1.32
CA SER A 70 -2.18 4.43 1.90
C SER A 70 -0.74 4.06 2.25
N VAL A 71 0.19 4.86 1.74
CA VAL A 71 1.62 4.66 1.94
C VAL A 71 2.18 5.83 2.71
N ILE A 72 2.71 5.57 3.91
CA ILE A 72 3.42 6.56 4.71
C ILE A 72 4.91 6.23 4.58
N SER A 73 5.70 7.15 4.06
CA SER A 73 7.10 6.85 3.71
C SER A 73 7.98 8.08 3.82
N ARG A 74 9.28 7.87 4.04
CA ARG A 74 10.27 8.89 3.76
C ARG A 74 10.22 9.26 2.27
N PRO A 75 10.83 10.38 1.87
CA PRO A 75 10.76 10.85 0.47
C PRO A 75 11.16 9.78 -0.54
N ARG A 76 10.36 9.66 -1.60
CA ARG A 76 10.64 8.83 -2.77
C ARG A 76 10.55 9.72 -4.01
N THR A 77 11.30 9.37 -5.04
CA THR A 77 11.24 10.12 -6.30
C THR A 77 9.89 9.92 -6.99
N ASP A 78 9.53 10.86 -7.85
CA ASP A 78 8.31 10.73 -8.66
C ASP A 78 8.36 9.48 -9.53
N ASP A 79 9.52 9.17 -10.12
CA ASP A 79 9.70 7.96 -10.94
C ASP A 79 9.48 6.69 -10.13
N ALA A 80 9.98 6.63 -8.90
CA ALA A 80 9.77 5.47 -8.03
C ALA A 80 8.29 5.30 -7.68
N LYS A 81 7.59 6.39 -7.42
CA LYS A 81 6.14 6.35 -7.14
C LYS A 81 5.35 5.88 -8.36
N VAL A 82 5.65 6.41 -9.54
CA VAL A 82 5.01 5.99 -10.80
C VAL A 82 5.25 4.51 -11.05
N LYS A 83 6.48 4.04 -10.85
CA LYS A 83 6.83 2.62 -10.96
C LYS A 83 6.04 1.77 -9.97
N PHE A 84 5.91 2.25 -8.73
CA PHE A 84 5.13 1.57 -7.70
C PHE A 84 3.67 1.38 -8.13
N TYR A 85 3.03 2.43 -8.65
CA TYR A 85 1.64 2.35 -9.10
C TYR A 85 1.46 1.31 -10.21
N GLN A 86 2.38 1.28 -11.17
CA GLN A 86 2.33 0.34 -12.29
C GLN A 86 2.55 -1.11 -11.83
N LEU A 87 3.55 -1.35 -11.00
CA LEU A 87 3.84 -2.68 -10.46
C LEU A 87 2.71 -3.18 -9.57
N LEU A 88 2.14 -2.30 -8.78
CA LEU A 88 1.03 -2.62 -7.90
C LEU A 88 -0.21 -3.03 -8.71
N ALA A 89 -0.60 -2.23 -9.69
CA ALA A 89 -1.75 -2.51 -10.54
C ALA A 89 -1.56 -3.86 -11.27
N HIS A 90 -0.38 -4.09 -11.83
CA HIS A 90 -0.06 -5.34 -12.52
C HIS A 90 -0.09 -6.54 -11.57
N GLY A 91 0.57 -6.43 -10.43
CA GLY A 91 0.66 -7.53 -9.46
C GLY A 91 -0.71 -7.90 -8.86
N LEU A 92 -1.53 -6.92 -8.56
CA LEU A 92 -2.88 -7.16 -8.02
C LEU A 92 -3.80 -7.78 -9.07
N GLN A 93 -3.67 -7.40 -10.34
CA GLN A 93 -4.39 -8.04 -11.43
C GLN A 93 -4.00 -9.50 -11.60
N GLU A 94 -2.70 -9.77 -11.71
CA GLU A 94 -2.15 -11.09 -11.97
C GLU A 94 -2.39 -12.06 -10.82
N LYS A 95 -2.19 -11.63 -9.59
CA LYS A 95 -2.19 -12.52 -8.41
C LYS A 95 -3.51 -12.54 -7.66
N CYS A 96 -4.30 -11.47 -7.74
CA CYS A 96 -5.51 -11.31 -6.95
C CYS A 96 -6.77 -11.12 -7.79
N GLY A 97 -6.66 -10.97 -9.11
CA GLY A 97 -7.79 -10.68 -9.97
C GLY A 97 -8.44 -9.33 -9.72
N ILE A 98 -7.72 -8.39 -9.13
CA ILE A 98 -8.19 -7.03 -8.89
C ILE A 98 -7.83 -6.20 -10.12
N GLU A 99 -8.84 -5.69 -10.82
CA GLU A 99 -8.62 -4.86 -11.99
C GLU A 99 -7.99 -3.52 -11.58
N SER A 100 -7.18 -2.94 -12.48
CA SER A 100 -6.45 -1.69 -12.19
C SER A 100 -7.39 -0.52 -11.84
N ARG A 101 -8.61 -0.50 -12.35
CA ARG A 101 -9.64 0.49 -11.98
C ARG A 101 -10.02 0.47 -10.51
N ASP A 102 -9.74 -0.60 -9.81
CA ASP A 102 -10.06 -0.81 -8.39
C ASP A 102 -8.85 -0.60 -7.48
N VAL A 103 -7.79 -0.01 -7.98
CA VAL A 103 -6.58 0.24 -7.20
C VAL A 103 -6.37 1.76 -7.06
N VAL A 104 -6.56 2.25 -5.84
CA VAL A 104 -6.32 3.65 -5.50
C VAL A 104 -5.14 3.71 -4.55
N VAL A 105 -4.21 4.62 -4.80
CA VAL A 105 -3.02 4.79 -3.96
C VAL A 105 -2.85 6.25 -3.60
N SER A 106 -2.50 6.49 -2.34
CA SER A 106 -2.06 7.81 -1.89
C SER A 106 -0.79 7.66 -1.06
N VAL A 107 0.19 8.50 -1.32
CA VAL A 107 1.48 8.50 -0.61
C VAL A 107 1.57 9.75 0.22
N VAL A 108 1.84 9.57 1.52
CA VAL A 108 2.13 10.65 2.46
C VAL A 108 3.60 10.58 2.83
N THR A 109 4.32 11.66 2.60
CA THR A 109 5.75 11.75 2.85
C THR A 109 6.02 12.29 4.24
N ASN A 110 6.93 11.66 4.97
CA ASN A 110 7.45 12.15 6.23
C ASN A 110 8.99 12.15 6.22
N THR A 111 9.60 12.41 7.36
CA THR A 111 11.06 12.56 7.50
C THR A 111 11.62 11.55 8.49
N ASP A 112 12.94 11.53 8.60
CA ASP A 112 13.65 10.63 9.52
C ASP A 112 13.19 10.76 10.98
N ALA A 113 12.87 11.98 11.42
CA ALA A 113 12.44 12.25 12.78
C ALA A 113 11.02 11.73 13.08
N ASP A 114 10.27 11.34 12.05
CA ASP A 114 8.88 10.91 12.18
C ASP A 114 8.72 9.41 12.40
N TRP A 115 9.83 8.69 12.68
CA TRP A 115 9.82 7.25 12.86
C TRP A 115 10.43 6.79 14.18
N SER A 116 9.72 5.90 14.84
CA SER A 116 10.25 5.05 15.90
C SER A 116 9.80 3.62 15.62
N PHE A 117 10.74 2.71 15.49
CA PHE A 117 10.48 1.30 15.21
C PHE A 117 10.45 0.42 16.46
N GLY A 118 10.45 1.05 17.62
CA GLY A 118 10.39 0.35 18.90
C GLY A 118 11.35 0.93 19.91
N PHE A 119 11.22 0.48 21.14
CA PHE A 119 12.06 0.85 22.29
C PHE A 119 12.07 2.34 22.64
N GLY A 120 11.12 3.12 22.08
CA GLY A 120 11.06 4.57 22.29
C GLY A 120 12.23 5.33 21.68
N ARG A 121 12.90 4.75 20.67
CA ARG A 121 14.07 5.37 20.02
C ARG A 121 13.71 5.79 18.58
N ALA A 122 14.38 6.85 18.14
CA ALA A 122 14.30 7.32 16.76
C ALA A 122 15.49 6.78 15.98
N GLN A 123 15.39 5.57 15.45
CA GLN A 123 16.53 4.81 14.91
C GLN A 123 17.20 5.51 13.71
N PHE A 124 16.45 6.30 12.93
CA PHE A 124 17.07 7.10 11.87
C PHE A 124 17.93 8.26 12.39
N LEU A 125 17.65 8.75 13.59
CA LEU A 125 18.42 9.83 14.20
C LEU A 125 19.59 9.33 15.06
N THR A 126 19.47 8.12 15.61
CA THR A 126 20.51 7.53 16.46
C THR A 126 21.64 6.86 15.66
N GLY A 127 21.46 6.70 14.36
CA GLY A 127 22.45 6.01 13.52
C GLY A 127 22.31 4.49 13.53
N GLU A 128 21.24 3.93 14.10
CA GLU A 128 20.96 2.50 14.08
C GLU A 128 20.50 2.03 12.70
N LEU A 129 20.00 2.97 11.90
CA LEU A 129 19.59 2.74 10.50
C LEU A 129 20.22 3.76 9.55
#